data_5923746db378893d3aaae78ea12e9257
#
_entry.id   5923746db378893d3aaae78ea12e9257
#
_cell.length_a   1.000
_cell.length_b   1.000
_cell.length_c   1.000
_cell.angle_alpha   90.00
_cell.angle_beta   90.00
_cell.angle_gamma   90.00
#
_symmetry.space_group_name_H-M   'P 1'
#
loop_
_entity.id
_entity.type
_entity.pdbx_description
1 polymer ?
#
loop_
_entity_poly.entity_id
_entity_poly.type
_entity_poly.pdbx_seq_one_letter_code
_entity_poly.pdbx_strand_id
1 'polypeptide(L)'
;MDLEKLRKELEIDEGRIDEIYTDHLGYPTFGIGHLVVEHDAEYGKEIGTYVPENRVIKAFEQDIETVLSDCNRLYEDFEDLPEEAQRVIANMMFNMGYPRLSKFEGMKSGVDARDWNQAADEMVDSRWYYQVINRANRLVERMRNIE
;
A
#
# COMPACT_ATOMS: atom_id res chain seq x y z
N MET A 1 3.72 0.08 -15.52
CA MET A 1 3.98 0.95 -14.34
C MET A 1 5.47 0.91 -13.99
N ASP A 2 5.99 2.02 -13.56
CA ASP A 2 7.38 2.12 -13.10
C ASP A 2 7.53 1.55 -11.69
N LEU A 3 7.95 0.29 -11.59
CA LEU A 3 8.09 -0.42 -10.31
C LEU A 3 9.19 0.18 -9.43
N GLU A 4 10.22 0.77 -10.02
CA GLU A 4 11.28 1.41 -9.26
C GLU A 4 10.77 2.64 -8.49
N LYS A 5 9.94 3.44 -9.16
CA LYS A 5 9.27 4.57 -8.49
C LYS A 5 8.34 4.09 -7.37
N LEU A 6 7.59 3.01 -7.61
CA LEU A 6 6.72 2.44 -6.58
C LEU A 6 7.53 1.96 -5.38
N ARG A 7 8.64 1.25 -5.61
CA ARG A 7 9.51 0.80 -4.51
C ARG A 7 10.03 1.95 -3.67
N LYS A 8 10.50 3.01 -4.32
CA LYS A 8 11.04 4.17 -3.63
C LYS A 8 9.99 4.88 -2.78
N GLU A 9 8.80 5.11 -3.32
CA GLU A 9 7.74 5.77 -2.55
C GLU A 9 7.25 4.92 -1.37
N LEU A 10 7.14 3.61 -1.55
CA LEU A 10 6.73 2.71 -0.47
C LEU A 10 7.78 2.63 0.63
N GLU A 11 9.07 2.59 0.27
CA GLU A 11 10.14 2.59 1.27
C GLU A 11 10.14 3.86 2.11
N ILE A 12 9.88 5.01 1.49
CA ILE A 12 9.74 6.27 2.21
C ILE A 12 8.50 6.26 3.11
N ASP A 13 7.37 5.80 2.61
CA ASP A 13 6.12 5.83 3.34
C ASP A 13 6.06 4.80 4.49
N GLU A 14 6.62 3.61 4.28
CA GLU A 14 6.60 2.55 5.30
C GLU A 14 7.81 2.60 6.24
N GLY A 15 8.91 3.19 5.79
CA GLY A 15 10.18 3.13 6.52
C GLY A 15 10.83 1.75 6.40
N ARG A 16 11.99 1.60 7.07
CA ARG A 16 12.70 0.32 7.09
C ARG A 16 13.26 0.06 8.47
N ILE A 17 12.93 -1.09 9.05
CA ILE A 17 13.42 -1.52 10.36
C ILE A 17 13.89 -2.97 10.23
N ASP A 18 15.19 -3.22 10.48
CA ASP A 18 15.83 -4.52 10.28
C ASP A 18 15.69 -5.44 11.50
N GLU A 19 14.58 -5.34 12.19
CA GLU A 19 14.22 -6.20 13.33
C GLU A 19 12.70 -6.31 13.44
N ILE A 20 12.24 -7.35 14.15
CA ILE A 20 10.81 -7.50 14.41
C ILE A 20 10.39 -6.44 15.44
N TYR A 21 9.37 -5.66 15.07
CA TYR A 21 8.76 -4.66 15.94
C TYR A 21 7.25 -4.78 15.88
N THR A 22 6.54 -4.07 16.74
CA THR A 22 5.09 -3.99 16.66
C THR A 22 4.68 -2.72 15.92
N ASP A 23 3.72 -2.84 14.97
CA ASP A 23 3.15 -1.68 14.30
C ASP A 23 2.21 -0.93 15.26
N HIS A 24 1.60 0.17 14.77
CA HIS A 24 0.70 0.98 15.59
C HIS A 24 -0.56 0.24 16.06
N LEU A 25 -0.87 -0.90 15.45
CA LEU A 25 -1.99 -1.76 15.84
C LEU A 25 -1.54 -2.92 16.75
N GLY A 26 -0.24 -3.02 17.04
CA GLY A 26 0.31 -4.07 17.90
C GLY A 26 0.69 -5.36 17.18
N TYR A 27 0.71 -5.37 15.84
CA TYR A 27 1.06 -6.57 15.08
C TYR A 27 2.56 -6.67 14.80
N PRO A 28 3.15 -7.88 14.91
CA PRO A 28 4.56 -8.09 14.58
C PRO A 28 4.83 -7.75 13.11
N THR A 29 5.86 -6.95 12.88
CA THR A 29 6.20 -6.38 11.57
C THR A 29 7.73 -6.31 11.46
N PHE A 30 8.27 -6.34 10.26
CA PHE A 30 9.69 -6.08 10.02
C PHE A 30 9.92 -5.47 8.64
N GLY A 31 11.13 -4.94 8.46
CA GLY A 31 11.58 -4.44 7.16
C GLY A 31 10.79 -3.25 6.69
N ILE A 32 10.28 -3.32 5.49
CA ILE A 32 9.52 -2.24 4.84
C ILE A 32 8.03 -2.57 4.97
N GLY A 33 7.52 -2.41 6.20
CA GLY A 33 6.10 -2.61 6.47
C GLY A 33 5.58 -4.03 6.28
N HIS A 34 6.45 -5.06 6.37
CA HIS A 34 6.00 -6.43 6.20
C HIS A 34 5.32 -6.97 7.45
N LEU A 35 4.02 -7.23 7.37
CA LEU A 35 3.27 -7.89 8.46
C LEU A 35 3.66 -9.37 8.52
N VAL A 36 4.15 -9.81 9.70
CA VAL A 36 4.52 -11.21 9.91
C VAL A 36 3.27 -12.09 9.91
N VAL A 37 3.27 -13.12 9.08
CA VAL A 37 2.17 -14.07 8.97
C VAL A 37 2.64 -15.48 9.33
N GLU A 38 1.69 -16.38 9.56
CA GLU A 38 1.92 -17.71 10.11
C GLU A 38 2.96 -18.54 9.34
N HIS A 39 3.03 -18.38 8.01
CA HIS A 39 3.99 -19.13 7.21
C HIS A 39 5.38 -18.48 7.10
N ASP A 40 5.57 -17.28 7.67
CA ASP A 40 6.88 -16.65 7.71
C ASP A 40 7.78 -17.33 8.73
N ALA A 41 9.09 -17.43 8.41
CA ALA A 41 10.08 -17.97 9.35
C ALA A 41 10.16 -17.14 10.65
N GLU A 42 9.80 -15.86 10.59
CA GLU A 42 9.82 -14.93 11.72
C GLU A 42 8.61 -15.10 12.65
N TYR A 43 7.60 -15.86 12.23
CA TYR A 43 6.39 -16.05 13.04
C TYR A 43 6.72 -16.65 14.40
N GLY A 44 6.24 -16.01 15.45
CA GLY A 44 6.47 -16.45 16.83
C GLY A 44 7.81 -16.07 17.44
N LYS A 45 8.70 -15.42 16.67
CA LYS A 45 9.96 -14.92 17.21
C LYS A 45 9.73 -13.65 18.02
N GLU A 46 10.63 -13.40 18.97
CA GLU A 46 10.51 -12.26 19.87
C GLU A 46 10.68 -10.92 19.16
N ILE A 47 9.99 -9.91 19.66
CA ILE A 47 10.19 -8.51 19.24
C ILE A 47 11.65 -8.15 19.50
N GLY A 48 12.27 -7.47 18.56
CA GLY A 48 13.70 -7.11 18.59
C GLY A 48 14.60 -8.11 17.86
N THR A 49 14.07 -9.26 17.41
CA THR A 49 14.85 -10.23 16.65
C THR A 49 15.32 -9.60 15.33
N TYR A 50 16.65 -9.66 15.10
CA TYR A 50 17.26 -9.12 13.88
C TYR A 50 16.75 -9.86 12.63
N VAL A 51 16.47 -9.09 11.57
CA VAL A 51 16.09 -9.62 10.25
C VAL A 51 17.12 -9.14 9.22
N PRO A 52 17.83 -10.05 8.56
CA PRO A 52 18.87 -9.67 7.59
C PRO A 52 18.33 -8.90 6.39
N GLU A 53 19.17 -8.07 5.80
CA GLU A 53 18.83 -7.24 4.64
C GLU A 53 18.23 -8.06 3.49
N ASN A 54 18.82 -9.20 3.13
CA ASN A 54 18.31 -10.03 2.05
C ASN A 54 16.89 -10.55 2.33
N ARG A 55 16.56 -10.82 3.58
CA ARG A 55 15.21 -11.23 4.00
C ARG A 55 14.23 -10.06 3.89
N VAL A 56 14.64 -8.87 4.33
CA VAL A 56 13.84 -7.65 4.23
C VAL A 56 13.48 -7.37 2.78
N ILE A 57 14.46 -7.41 1.89
CA ILE A 57 14.25 -7.17 0.46
C ILE A 57 13.33 -8.23 -0.15
N LYS A 58 13.53 -9.50 0.18
CA LYS A 58 12.70 -10.58 -0.34
C LYS A 58 11.23 -10.42 0.09
N ALA A 59 11.00 -10.11 1.36
CA ALA A 59 9.65 -9.88 1.87
C ALA A 59 8.99 -8.69 1.17
N PHE A 60 9.74 -7.60 0.97
CA PHE A 60 9.22 -6.41 0.28
C PHE A 60 8.81 -6.74 -1.16
N GLU A 61 9.66 -7.46 -1.91
CA GLU A 61 9.34 -7.85 -3.29
C GLU A 61 8.11 -8.77 -3.34
N GLN A 62 7.97 -9.70 -2.41
CA GLN A 62 6.77 -10.54 -2.31
C GLN A 62 5.52 -9.73 -2.01
N ASP A 63 5.63 -8.75 -1.12
CA ASP A 63 4.50 -7.87 -0.78
C ASP A 63 4.08 -7.01 -1.98
N ILE A 64 5.04 -6.53 -2.78
CA ILE A 64 4.75 -5.80 -4.01
C ILE A 64 4.02 -6.69 -5.01
N GLU A 65 4.45 -7.94 -5.20
CA GLU A 65 3.77 -8.88 -6.08
C GLU A 65 2.32 -9.11 -5.65
N THR A 66 2.10 -9.28 -4.36
CA THR A 66 0.75 -9.44 -3.78
C THR A 66 -0.10 -8.19 -4.04
N VAL A 67 0.48 -7.01 -3.82
CA VAL A 67 -0.20 -5.73 -4.06
C VAL A 67 -0.63 -5.60 -5.51
N LEU A 68 0.26 -5.90 -6.46
CA LEU A 68 -0.07 -5.80 -7.89
C LEU A 68 -1.16 -6.81 -8.29
N SER A 69 -1.09 -8.01 -7.77
CA SER A 69 -2.14 -9.02 -7.98
C SER A 69 -3.49 -8.53 -7.45
N ASP A 70 -3.50 -7.96 -6.24
CA ASP A 70 -4.72 -7.43 -5.63
C ASP A 70 -5.26 -6.21 -6.36
N CYS A 71 -4.39 -5.35 -6.89
CA CYS A 71 -4.81 -4.21 -7.72
C CYS A 71 -5.50 -4.67 -9.00
N ASN A 72 -4.95 -5.69 -9.66
CA ASN A 72 -5.56 -6.25 -10.87
C ASN A 72 -6.86 -6.99 -10.57
N ARG A 73 -6.99 -7.54 -9.37
CA ARG A 73 -8.23 -8.16 -8.90
C ARG A 73 -9.31 -7.12 -8.63
N LEU A 74 -8.94 -5.98 -8.06
CA LEU A 74 -9.91 -4.92 -7.72
C LEU A 74 -10.32 -4.11 -8.95
N TYR A 75 -9.38 -3.80 -9.83
CA TYR A 75 -9.61 -3.04 -11.06
C TYR A 75 -9.26 -3.90 -12.26
N GLU A 76 -10.26 -4.37 -13.01
CA GLU A 76 -10.05 -5.27 -14.15
C GLU A 76 -9.12 -4.66 -15.21
N ASP A 77 -9.18 -3.34 -15.36
CA ASP A 77 -8.38 -2.57 -16.32
C ASP A 77 -7.20 -1.83 -15.65
N PHE A 78 -6.70 -2.35 -14.53
CA PHE A 78 -5.66 -1.67 -13.74
C PHE A 78 -4.47 -1.24 -14.59
N GLU A 79 -4.00 -2.11 -15.48
CA GLU A 79 -2.82 -1.82 -16.31
C GLU A 79 -3.08 -0.77 -17.39
N ASP A 80 -4.34 -0.49 -17.70
CA ASP A 80 -4.75 0.53 -18.66
C ASP A 80 -4.98 1.91 -18.00
N LEU A 81 -4.94 1.97 -16.67
CA LEU A 81 -5.07 3.24 -15.95
C LEU A 81 -3.83 4.11 -16.19
N PRO A 82 -3.97 5.45 -16.09
CA PRO A 82 -2.81 6.32 -16.04
C PRO A 82 -1.82 5.84 -14.99
N GLU A 83 -0.53 5.94 -15.28
CA GLU A 83 0.51 5.41 -14.39
C GLU A 83 0.43 6.02 -12.99
N GLU A 84 0.13 7.31 -12.87
CA GLU A 84 -0.04 7.96 -11.58
C GLU A 84 -1.17 7.31 -10.77
N ALA A 85 -2.29 6.99 -11.43
CA ALA A 85 -3.40 6.29 -10.77
C ALA A 85 -2.97 4.90 -10.30
N GLN A 86 -2.23 4.18 -11.13
CA GLN A 86 -1.73 2.85 -10.76
C GLN A 86 -0.88 2.91 -9.48
N ARG A 87 0.06 3.86 -9.39
CA ARG A 87 0.92 3.96 -8.22
C ARG A 87 0.17 4.43 -6.97
N VAL A 88 -0.78 5.35 -7.11
CA VAL A 88 -1.62 5.78 -5.97
C VAL A 88 -2.42 4.59 -5.43
N ILE A 89 -3.07 3.83 -6.30
CA ILE A 89 -3.86 2.65 -5.90
C ILE A 89 -2.95 1.59 -5.27
N ALA A 90 -1.79 1.31 -5.86
CA ALA A 90 -0.83 0.35 -5.33
C ALA A 90 -0.31 0.78 -3.95
N ASN A 91 -0.03 2.06 -3.74
CA ASN A 91 0.40 2.60 -2.46
C ASN A 91 -0.68 2.38 -1.38
N MET A 92 -1.93 2.68 -1.70
CA MET A 92 -3.06 2.44 -0.80
C MET A 92 -3.23 0.94 -0.51
N MET A 93 -3.12 0.10 -1.54
CA MET A 93 -3.24 -1.35 -1.40
C MET A 93 -2.17 -1.92 -0.47
N PHE A 94 -0.93 -1.46 -0.60
CA PHE A 94 0.17 -1.85 0.29
C PHE A 94 -0.13 -1.45 1.74
N ASN A 95 -0.65 -0.25 1.93
CA ASN A 95 -0.94 0.31 3.25
C ASN A 95 -2.08 -0.42 3.97
N MET A 96 -3.18 -0.69 3.26
CA MET A 96 -4.39 -1.18 3.94
C MET A 96 -4.85 -2.59 3.53
N GLY A 97 -4.33 -3.14 2.45
CA GLY A 97 -4.72 -4.46 1.97
C GLY A 97 -6.04 -4.51 1.22
N TYR A 98 -6.26 -5.62 0.52
CA TYR A 98 -7.44 -5.82 -0.33
C TYR A 98 -8.78 -5.71 0.44
N PRO A 99 -8.96 -6.37 1.60
CA PRO A 99 -10.26 -6.32 2.28
C PRO A 99 -10.72 -4.91 2.61
N ARG A 100 -9.81 -4.02 2.97
CA ARG A 100 -10.15 -2.63 3.30
C ARG A 100 -10.32 -1.79 2.05
N LEU A 101 -9.38 -1.85 1.11
CA LEU A 101 -9.45 -1.01 -0.10
C LEU A 101 -10.63 -1.40 -0.99
N SER A 102 -11.02 -2.66 -1.02
CA SER A 102 -12.18 -3.11 -1.79
C SER A 102 -13.50 -2.46 -1.34
N LYS A 103 -13.54 -1.90 -0.14
CA LYS A 103 -14.71 -1.19 0.38
C LYS A 103 -14.79 0.26 -0.06
N PHE A 104 -13.77 0.77 -0.74
CA PHE A 104 -13.76 2.13 -1.28
C PHE A 104 -14.53 2.19 -2.60
N GLU A 105 -15.84 1.93 -2.52
CA GLU A 105 -16.71 1.80 -3.70
C GLU A 105 -16.85 3.11 -4.48
N GLY A 106 -16.97 4.24 -3.78
CA GLY A 106 -17.06 5.55 -4.42
C GLY A 106 -15.77 5.94 -5.15
N MET A 107 -14.62 5.64 -4.54
CA MET A 107 -13.33 5.83 -5.19
C MET A 107 -13.23 4.97 -6.46
N LYS A 108 -13.63 3.71 -6.36
CA LYS A 108 -13.62 2.80 -7.51
C LYS A 108 -14.51 3.32 -8.64
N SER A 109 -15.71 3.79 -8.33
CA SER A 109 -16.60 4.39 -9.32
C SER A 109 -15.96 5.58 -10.02
N GLY A 110 -15.28 6.44 -9.26
CA GLY A 110 -14.57 7.60 -9.82
C GLY A 110 -13.44 7.19 -10.75
N VAL A 111 -12.62 6.23 -10.32
CA VAL A 111 -11.50 5.73 -11.14
C VAL A 111 -12.02 5.06 -12.40
N ASP A 112 -13.03 4.20 -12.28
CA ASP A 112 -13.62 3.50 -13.43
C ASP A 112 -14.18 4.48 -14.48
N ALA A 113 -14.76 5.59 -14.01
CA ALA A 113 -15.28 6.66 -14.86
C ALA A 113 -14.21 7.65 -15.33
N ARG A 114 -12.97 7.50 -14.86
CA ARG A 114 -11.89 8.48 -15.07
C ARG A 114 -12.25 9.87 -14.51
N ASP A 115 -13.07 9.89 -13.49
CA ASP A 115 -13.42 11.09 -12.73
C ASP A 115 -12.50 11.18 -11.51
N TRP A 116 -11.35 11.80 -11.72
CA TRP A 116 -10.28 11.84 -10.72
C TRP A 116 -10.65 12.72 -9.53
N ASN A 117 -11.47 13.75 -9.74
CA ASN A 117 -11.97 14.57 -8.63
C ASN A 117 -12.92 13.79 -7.74
N GLN A 118 -13.83 13.01 -8.31
CA GLN A 118 -14.70 12.13 -7.53
C GLN A 118 -13.88 11.11 -6.75
N ALA A 119 -12.92 10.45 -7.43
CA ALA A 119 -12.06 9.49 -6.78
C ALA A 119 -11.33 10.11 -5.58
N ALA A 120 -10.76 11.29 -5.75
CA ALA A 120 -10.06 12.01 -4.70
C ALA A 120 -11.00 12.41 -3.55
N ASP A 121 -12.18 12.91 -3.86
CA ASP A 121 -13.17 13.28 -2.84
C ASP A 121 -13.58 12.07 -1.99
N GLU A 122 -13.76 10.92 -2.62
CA GLU A 122 -14.10 9.68 -1.92
C GLU A 122 -12.95 9.15 -1.06
N MET A 123 -11.71 9.37 -1.48
CA MET A 123 -10.53 9.04 -0.68
C MET A 123 -10.50 9.85 0.62
N VAL A 124 -10.86 11.14 0.54
CA VAL A 124 -10.94 12.02 1.71
C VAL A 124 -12.04 11.59 2.67
N ASP A 125 -13.17 11.13 2.13
CA ASP A 125 -14.30 10.67 2.92
C ASP A 125 -14.09 9.23 3.40
N SER A 126 -13.04 9.02 4.20
CA SER A 126 -12.69 7.71 4.71
C SER A 126 -11.98 7.82 6.06
N ARG A 127 -12.06 6.75 6.83
CA ARG A 127 -11.31 6.65 8.08
C ARG A 127 -9.81 6.61 7.82
N TRP A 128 -9.39 5.93 6.77
CA TRP A 128 -8.00 5.86 6.32
C TRP A 128 -7.36 7.24 6.17
N TYR A 129 -8.08 8.19 5.58
CA TYR A 129 -7.58 9.56 5.37
C TYR A 129 -7.06 10.18 6.68
N TYR A 130 -7.80 9.99 7.76
CA TYR A 130 -7.43 10.55 9.07
C TYR A 130 -6.42 9.70 9.82
N GLN A 131 -6.34 8.40 9.55
CA GLN A 131 -5.37 7.51 10.18
C GLN A 131 -3.95 7.75 9.69
N VAL A 132 -3.79 8.09 8.41
CA VAL A 132 -2.47 8.34 7.79
C VAL A 132 -2.49 9.68 7.04
N ILE A 133 -2.86 10.75 7.73
CA ILE A 133 -3.24 12.04 7.13
C ILE A 133 -2.18 12.61 6.17
N ASN A 134 -0.91 12.56 6.52
CA ASN A 134 0.15 13.12 5.68
C ASN A 134 0.32 12.31 4.38
N ARG A 135 0.34 11.00 4.50
CA ARG A 135 0.40 10.09 3.34
C ARG A 135 -0.85 10.22 2.49
N ALA A 136 -2.01 10.21 3.12
CA ALA A 136 -3.30 10.30 2.43
C ALA A 136 -3.44 11.62 1.67
N ASN A 137 -3.04 12.75 2.25
CA ASN A 137 -3.07 14.04 1.56
C ASN A 137 -2.24 14.04 0.29
N ARG A 138 -1.05 13.46 0.34
CA ARG A 138 -0.19 13.37 -0.86
C ARG A 138 -0.84 12.51 -1.94
N LEU A 139 -1.41 11.38 -1.56
CA LEU A 139 -2.06 10.47 -2.50
C LEU A 139 -3.35 11.07 -3.09
N VAL A 140 -4.15 11.74 -2.27
CA VAL A 140 -5.36 12.45 -2.73
C VAL A 140 -5.00 13.52 -3.74
N GLU A 141 -4.00 14.33 -3.47
CA GLU A 141 -3.56 15.39 -4.39
C GLU A 141 -3.07 14.81 -5.71
N ARG A 142 -2.31 13.74 -5.67
CA ARG A 142 -1.84 13.05 -6.87
C ARG A 142 -3.01 12.49 -7.70
N MET A 143 -4.00 11.90 -7.05
CA MET A 143 -5.21 11.40 -7.72
C MET A 143 -5.97 12.54 -8.38
N ARG A 144 -6.17 13.65 -7.66
CA ARG A 144 -6.93 14.81 -8.15
C ARG A 144 -6.27 15.46 -9.36
N ASN A 145 -4.95 15.44 -9.45
CA ASN A 145 -4.18 16.09 -10.50
C ASN A 145 -3.92 15.22 -11.73
N ILE A 146 -4.49 14.04 -11.80
CA ILE A 146 -4.41 13.19 -13.00
C ILE A 146 -5.19 13.86 -14.14
N GLU A 147 -4.55 13.91 -15.30
CA GLU A 147 -5.14 14.51 -16.49
C GLU A 147 -5.82 13.48 -17.41
#